data_53b5a656da42124c82f4d878016fd2d0
#
_entry.id   53b5a656da42124c82f4d878016fd2d0
#
_cell.length_a   1.000
_cell.length_b   1.000
_cell.length_c   1.000
_cell.angle_alpha   90.00
_cell.angle_beta   90.00
_cell.angle_gamma   90.00
#
_symmetry.space_group_name_H-M   'P 1'
#
loop_
_entity.id
_entity.type
_entity.pdbx_description
1 polymer ?
#
loop_
_entity_poly.entity_id
_entity_poly.type
_entity_poly.pdbx_seq_one_letter_code
_entity_poly.pdbx_strand_id
1 'polypeptide(L)'
;MRYLTIALTKGRLAEKTQDMLEQIGITCEEMRDKSSRKLIFVNEELKLRFFLAKGPDVPTYVEYGAADIGVTGKDIILEEGRKLYEVMDLGFGKCRMCVCGPESARELLHNNQLIRVATKYPNIAKDYFYNQKHQTVELIKLNGSIELAPIVGLSEVIVDIVETGSTLRENGLKVLEEVCPLSARMVVNQVSMKMEGERIHKLISDLRNVVVDK
;
A
#
# COMPACT_ATOMS: atom_id res chain seq x y z
N MET A 1 -26.78 -14.69 9.31
CA MET A 1 -25.84 -13.63 8.88
C MET A 1 -24.56 -14.30 8.40
N ARG A 2 -24.07 -13.99 7.19
CA ARG A 2 -22.81 -14.55 6.67
C ARG A 2 -21.59 -13.91 7.35
N TYR A 3 -20.45 -14.54 7.25
CA TYR A 3 -19.19 -13.91 7.66
C TYR A 3 -18.83 -12.75 6.74
N LEU A 4 -18.42 -11.63 7.31
CA LEU A 4 -17.74 -10.57 6.61
C LEU A 4 -16.23 -10.85 6.67
N THR A 5 -15.59 -11.03 5.53
CA THR A 5 -14.20 -11.46 5.44
C THR A 5 -13.27 -10.28 5.18
N ILE A 6 -12.22 -10.15 6.00
CA ILE A 6 -11.26 -9.04 5.97
C ILE A 6 -9.86 -9.59 5.68
N ALA A 7 -9.26 -9.15 4.58
CA ALA A 7 -7.88 -9.46 4.22
C ALA A 7 -6.93 -8.37 4.74
N LEU A 8 -5.92 -8.74 5.50
CA LEU A 8 -4.92 -7.82 6.05
C LEU A 8 -3.55 -8.09 5.45
N THR A 9 -2.83 -7.04 5.11
CA THR A 9 -1.43 -7.13 4.72
C THR A 9 -0.57 -7.56 5.92
N LYS A 10 0.14 -8.69 5.81
CA LYS A 10 1.02 -9.24 6.85
C LYS A 10 2.01 -8.20 7.38
N GLY A 11 2.37 -8.32 8.66
CA GLY A 11 3.36 -7.49 9.34
C GLY A 11 2.76 -6.25 9.98
N ARG A 12 3.51 -5.15 9.98
CA ARG A 12 3.19 -3.89 10.70
C ARG A 12 1.79 -3.33 10.38
N LEU A 13 1.32 -3.47 9.14
CA LEU A 13 -0.03 -3.00 8.77
C LEU A 13 -1.12 -3.84 9.45
N ALA A 14 -0.97 -5.17 9.49
CA ALA A 14 -1.93 -6.03 10.18
C ALA A 14 -1.97 -5.73 11.68
N GLU A 15 -0.80 -5.59 12.33
CA GLU A 15 -0.69 -5.29 13.76
C GLU A 15 -1.41 -3.98 14.11
N LYS A 16 -1.13 -2.90 13.37
CA LYS A 16 -1.78 -1.59 13.58
C LYS A 16 -3.29 -1.63 13.27
N THR A 17 -3.70 -2.40 12.28
CA THR A 17 -5.14 -2.56 11.99
C THR A 17 -5.84 -3.30 13.11
N GLN A 18 -5.22 -4.35 13.69
CA GLN A 18 -5.75 -5.04 14.86
C GLN A 18 -5.90 -4.10 16.05
N ASP A 19 -4.87 -3.26 16.33
CA ASP A 19 -4.94 -2.27 17.41
C ASP A 19 -6.13 -1.29 17.23
N MET A 20 -6.43 -0.90 15.99
CA MET A 20 -7.59 -0.04 15.70
C MET A 20 -8.92 -0.79 15.85
N LEU A 21 -9.00 -2.04 15.39
CA LEU A 21 -10.19 -2.87 15.52
C LEU A 21 -10.53 -3.14 16.99
N GLU A 22 -9.52 -3.39 17.82
CA GLU A 22 -9.70 -3.59 19.26
C GLU A 22 -10.26 -2.33 19.97
N GLN A 23 -9.87 -1.13 19.53
CA GLN A 23 -10.40 0.13 20.07
C GLN A 23 -11.91 0.31 19.81
N ILE A 24 -12.45 -0.36 18.80
CA ILE A 24 -13.89 -0.38 18.51
C ILE A 24 -14.57 -1.70 18.95
N GLY A 25 -13.92 -2.49 19.83
CA GLY A 25 -14.46 -3.71 20.40
C GLY A 25 -14.40 -4.95 19.48
N ILE A 26 -13.65 -4.90 18.39
CA ILE A 26 -13.45 -6.06 17.50
C ILE A 26 -12.13 -6.73 17.85
N THR A 27 -12.19 -7.87 18.52
CA THR A 27 -11.01 -8.63 18.95
C THR A 27 -10.88 -9.94 18.19
N CYS A 28 -9.66 -10.40 17.99
CA CYS A 28 -9.34 -11.74 17.50
C CYS A 28 -7.97 -12.16 18.07
N GLU A 29 -7.97 -12.69 19.31
CA GLU A 29 -6.75 -13.01 20.06
C GLU A 29 -5.84 -13.98 19.33
N GLU A 30 -6.42 -14.99 18.66
CA GLU A 30 -5.65 -15.97 17.88
C GLU A 30 -4.79 -15.32 16.79
N MET A 31 -5.18 -14.16 16.27
CA MET A 31 -4.44 -13.45 15.22
C MET A 31 -3.18 -12.75 15.78
N ARG A 32 -3.10 -12.55 17.12
CA ARG A 32 -1.91 -12.01 17.82
C ARG A 32 -0.83 -13.07 18.03
N ASP A 33 -1.19 -14.35 18.00
CA ASP A 33 -0.24 -15.44 18.17
C ASP A 33 0.66 -15.60 16.93
N LYS A 34 1.88 -15.05 17.01
CA LYS A 34 2.89 -15.15 15.95
C LYS A 34 3.39 -16.56 15.68
N SER A 35 3.16 -17.51 16.61
CA SER A 35 3.52 -18.92 16.44
C SER A 35 2.47 -19.71 15.67
N SER A 36 1.26 -19.17 15.55
CA SER A 36 0.14 -19.81 14.85
C SER A 36 0.43 -19.95 13.35
N ARG A 37 0.17 -21.16 12.82
CA ARG A 37 0.19 -21.45 11.39
C ARG A 37 -1.21 -21.40 10.76
N LYS A 38 -2.21 -20.96 11.52
CA LYS A 38 -3.56 -20.76 10.98
C LYS A 38 -3.54 -19.70 9.88
N LEU A 39 -4.33 -19.96 8.85
CA LEU A 39 -4.50 -19.04 7.72
C LEU A 39 -5.75 -18.18 7.85
N ILE A 40 -6.73 -18.67 8.59
CA ILE A 40 -8.02 -18.01 8.80
C ILE A 40 -8.27 -17.90 10.29
N PHE A 41 -8.68 -16.72 10.72
CA PHE A 41 -9.04 -16.38 12.09
C PHE A 41 -10.51 -15.92 12.13
N VAL A 42 -11.25 -16.29 13.15
CA VAL A 42 -12.70 -16.08 13.20
C VAL A 42 -13.11 -15.43 14.53
N ASN A 43 -13.92 -14.39 14.44
CA ASN A 43 -14.71 -13.89 15.55
C ASN A 43 -16.15 -14.35 15.30
N GLU A 44 -16.59 -15.36 16.08
CA GLU A 44 -17.91 -16.00 15.91
C GLU A 44 -19.06 -15.08 16.32
N GLU A 45 -18.85 -14.26 17.35
CA GLU A 45 -19.87 -13.35 17.89
C GLU A 45 -20.25 -12.29 16.86
N LEU A 46 -19.26 -11.65 16.25
CA LEU A 46 -19.46 -10.58 15.27
C LEU A 46 -19.59 -11.09 13.83
N LYS A 47 -19.47 -12.42 13.62
CA LYS A 47 -19.44 -13.04 12.29
C LYS A 47 -18.41 -12.36 11.38
N LEU A 48 -17.19 -12.16 11.91
CA LEU A 48 -16.06 -11.66 11.18
C LEU A 48 -15.04 -12.78 10.92
N ARG A 49 -14.41 -12.74 9.78
CA ARG A 49 -13.35 -13.65 9.38
C ARG A 49 -12.14 -12.82 8.92
N PHE A 50 -10.96 -13.21 9.34
CA PHE A 50 -9.73 -12.54 8.95
C PHE A 50 -8.76 -13.52 8.32
N PHE A 51 -7.96 -13.04 7.39
CA PHE A 51 -6.76 -13.73 6.95
C PHE A 51 -5.64 -12.75 6.62
N LEU A 52 -4.40 -13.25 6.68
CA LEU A 52 -3.19 -12.47 6.44
C LEU A 52 -2.61 -12.83 5.07
N ALA A 53 -2.44 -11.84 4.18
CA ALA A 53 -1.88 -12.02 2.85
C ALA A 53 -0.63 -11.14 2.62
N LYS A 54 0.11 -11.38 1.54
CA LYS A 54 1.11 -10.43 1.06
C LYS A 54 0.40 -9.17 0.54
N GLY A 55 1.01 -7.99 0.73
CA GLY A 55 0.42 -6.71 0.33
C GLY A 55 -0.13 -6.70 -1.10
N PRO A 56 0.66 -7.09 -2.12
CA PRO A 56 0.21 -7.11 -3.51
C PRO A 56 -0.98 -8.04 -3.80
N ASP A 57 -1.19 -9.07 -2.96
CA ASP A 57 -2.26 -10.05 -3.16
C ASP A 57 -3.61 -9.56 -2.56
N VAL A 58 -3.58 -8.66 -1.57
CA VAL A 58 -4.81 -8.18 -0.90
C VAL A 58 -5.82 -7.59 -1.88
N PRO A 59 -5.46 -6.69 -2.81
CA PRO A 59 -6.41 -6.18 -3.80
C PRO A 59 -7.06 -7.27 -4.65
N THR A 60 -6.32 -8.31 -5.00
CA THR A 60 -6.83 -9.45 -5.77
C THR A 60 -7.91 -10.21 -4.97
N TYR A 61 -7.64 -10.54 -3.70
CA TYR A 61 -8.65 -11.20 -2.87
C TYR A 61 -9.94 -10.39 -2.72
N VAL A 62 -9.81 -9.07 -2.62
CA VAL A 62 -10.96 -8.18 -2.50
C VAL A 62 -11.70 -8.05 -3.84
N GLU A 63 -11.00 -7.85 -4.95
CA GLU A 63 -11.64 -7.74 -6.27
C GLU A 63 -12.46 -8.98 -6.63
N TYR A 64 -11.92 -10.17 -6.37
CA TYR A 64 -12.60 -11.45 -6.65
C TYR A 64 -13.64 -11.85 -5.58
N GLY A 65 -13.87 -11.04 -4.55
CA GLY A 65 -14.87 -11.29 -3.51
C GLY A 65 -14.49 -12.42 -2.53
N ALA A 66 -13.24 -12.88 -2.55
CA ALA A 66 -12.72 -13.80 -1.52
C ALA A 66 -12.56 -13.09 -0.17
N ALA A 67 -12.36 -11.80 -0.19
CA ALA A 67 -12.53 -10.89 0.93
C ALA A 67 -13.52 -9.79 0.60
N ASP A 68 -14.30 -9.36 1.57
CA ASP A 68 -15.22 -8.23 1.45
C ASP A 68 -14.49 -6.91 1.60
N ILE A 69 -13.52 -6.90 2.50
CA ILE A 69 -12.71 -5.75 2.89
C ILE A 69 -11.24 -6.14 2.83
N GLY A 70 -10.38 -5.19 2.46
CA GLY A 70 -8.93 -5.34 2.51
C GLY A 70 -8.27 -4.15 3.19
N VAL A 71 -7.12 -4.40 3.84
CA VAL A 71 -6.23 -3.35 4.31
C VAL A 71 -4.86 -3.53 3.67
N THR A 72 -4.43 -2.52 2.92
CA THR A 72 -3.16 -2.53 2.18
C THR A 72 -2.59 -1.12 2.05
N GLY A 73 -1.36 -0.99 1.54
CA GLY A 73 -0.76 0.31 1.26
C GLY A 73 -1.36 0.99 0.03
N LYS A 74 -1.38 2.32 0.02
CA LYS A 74 -1.80 3.12 -1.13
C LYS A 74 -0.94 2.84 -2.37
N ASP A 75 0.36 2.57 -2.18
CA ASP A 75 1.29 2.13 -3.22
C ASP A 75 0.79 0.89 -3.98
N ILE A 76 0.32 -0.10 -3.25
CA ILE A 76 -0.22 -1.34 -3.83
C ILE A 76 -1.53 -1.07 -4.59
N ILE A 77 -2.41 -0.22 -4.06
CA ILE A 77 -3.66 0.14 -4.75
C ILE A 77 -3.36 0.82 -6.08
N LEU A 78 -2.42 1.76 -6.10
CA LEU A 78 -2.02 2.50 -7.30
C LEU A 78 -1.31 1.58 -8.31
N GLU A 79 -0.41 0.72 -7.82
CA GLU A 79 0.37 -0.18 -8.69
C GLU A 79 -0.50 -1.27 -9.33
N GLU A 80 -1.39 -1.90 -8.54
CA GLU A 80 -2.24 -2.99 -9.01
C GLU A 80 -3.43 -2.51 -9.89
N GLY A 81 -3.93 -1.28 -9.67
CA GLY A 81 -4.99 -0.67 -10.47
C GLY A 81 -6.32 -1.46 -10.49
N ARG A 82 -6.60 -2.24 -9.43
CA ARG A 82 -7.77 -3.11 -9.34
C ARG A 82 -9.07 -2.33 -9.15
N LYS A 83 -10.21 -2.91 -9.56
CA LYS A 83 -11.55 -2.32 -9.44
C LYS A 83 -12.10 -2.48 -8.03
N LEU A 84 -11.72 -1.60 -7.13
CA LEU A 84 -12.08 -1.59 -5.72
C LEU A 84 -12.65 -0.23 -5.32
N TYR A 85 -13.39 -0.19 -4.22
CA TYR A 85 -13.67 1.06 -3.52
C TYR A 85 -12.60 1.30 -2.47
N GLU A 86 -11.81 2.34 -2.62
CA GLU A 86 -10.96 2.88 -1.57
C GLU A 86 -11.84 3.77 -0.68
N VAL A 87 -12.10 3.33 0.56
CA VAL A 87 -13.13 3.94 1.40
C VAL A 87 -12.59 4.75 2.56
N MET A 88 -11.33 4.51 2.96
CA MET A 88 -10.76 5.16 4.13
C MET A 88 -9.23 5.18 4.11
N ASP A 89 -8.64 6.32 4.50
CA ASP A 89 -7.27 6.42 4.97
C ASP A 89 -7.23 6.06 6.46
N LEU A 90 -6.42 5.07 6.83
CA LEU A 90 -6.30 4.61 8.20
C LEU A 90 -5.35 5.45 9.07
N GLY A 91 -4.72 6.47 8.49
CA GLY A 91 -3.90 7.45 9.20
C GLY A 91 -2.53 6.97 9.66
N PHE A 92 -2.15 5.72 9.37
CA PHE A 92 -0.85 5.15 9.72
C PHE A 92 -0.09 4.61 8.51
N GLY A 93 1.18 4.18 8.72
CA GLY A 93 2.04 3.73 7.63
C GLY A 93 2.36 4.85 6.64
N LYS A 94 2.40 6.10 7.12
CA LYS A 94 2.66 7.27 6.29
C LYS A 94 4.07 7.23 5.74
N CYS A 95 4.17 7.37 4.44
CA CYS A 95 5.40 7.48 3.66
C CYS A 95 5.08 8.22 2.36
N ARG A 96 6.00 8.24 1.42
CA ARG A 96 5.79 8.91 0.13
C ARG A 96 6.48 8.14 -0.99
N MET A 97 5.89 8.16 -2.17
CA MET A 97 6.53 7.71 -3.41
C MET A 97 7.39 8.86 -3.93
N CYS A 98 8.64 8.58 -4.27
CA CYS A 98 9.58 9.60 -4.71
C CYS A 98 10.39 9.14 -5.91
N VAL A 99 10.79 10.10 -6.74
CA VAL A 99 11.92 9.94 -7.66
C VAL A 99 13.20 10.22 -6.88
N CYS A 100 14.12 9.27 -6.85
CA CYS A 100 15.37 9.39 -6.11
C CYS A 100 16.56 9.07 -7.02
N GLY A 101 17.72 9.65 -6.69
CA GLY A 101 18.96 9.44 -7.45
C GLY A 101 20.10 10.26 -6.89
N PRO A 102 21.28 10.22 -7.54
CA PRO A 102 22.36 11.14 -7.24
C PRO A 102 21.93 12.58 -7.60
N GLU A 103 22.46 13.58 -6.89
CA GLU A 103 22.11 14.99 -7.15
C GLU A 103 22.35 15.41 -8.60
N SER A 104 23.37 14.85 -9.23
CA SER A 104 23.70 15.08 -10.66
C SER A 104 22.60 14.67 -11.63
N ALA A 105 21.71 13.76 -11.23
CA ALA A 105 20.58 13.32 -12.06
C ALA A 105 19.39 14.29 -12.03
N ARG A 106 19.38 15.29 -11.14
CA ARG A 106 18.28 16.25 -11.02
C ARG A 106 18.00 17.01 -12.33
N GLU A 107 19.06 17.43 -13.04
CA GLU A 107 18.92 18.14 -14.32
C GLU A 107 18.32 17.26 -15.42
N LEU A 108 18.56 15.95 -15.38
CA LEU A 108 18.03 15.01 -16.37
C LEU A 108 16.51 14.91 -16.33
N LEU A 109 15.90 15.18 -15.16
CA LEU A 109 14.45 15.18 -14.99
C LEU A 109 13.75 16.38 -15.68
N HIS A 110 14.53 17.35 -16.18
CA HIS A 110 13.98 18.57 -16.81
C HIS A 110 14.43 18.74 -18.27
N ASN A 111 15.34 17.90 -18.76
CA ASN A 111 16.00 18.11 -20.07
C ASN A 111 15.39 17.29 -21.22
N ASN A 112 14.22 16.66 -21.06
CA ASN A 112 13.57 15.79 -22.07
C ASN A 112 14.49 14.71 -22.68
N GLN A 113 15.58 14.36 -22.00
CA GLN A 113 16.43 13.25 -22.39
C GLN A 113 15.78 11.94 -21.99
N LEU A 114 16.01 10.90 -22.78
CA LEU A 114 15.60 9.56 -22.39
C LEU A 114 16.45 9.11 -21.21
N ILE A 115 15.82 8.88 -20.07
CA ILE A 115 16.44 8.37 -18.86
C ILE A 115 15.88 6.98 -18.51
N ARG A 116 16.72 6.18 -17.86
CA ARG A 116 16.31 4.88 -17.29
C ARG A 116 15.86 5.06 -15.86
N VAL A 117 14.72 4.49 -15.54
CA VAL A 117 14.09 4.57 -14.22
C VAL A 117 13.90 3.16 -13.67
N ALA A 118 14.65 2.78 -12.66
CA ALA A 118 14.46 1.49 -12.01
C ALA A 118 13.40 1.60 -10.88
N THR A 119 12.50 0.63 -10.79
CA THR A 119 11.41 0.67 -9.82
C THR A 119 10.81 -0.71 -9.58
N LYS A 120 10.22 -0.87 -8.39
CA LYS A 120 9.29 -1.96 -8.08
C LYS A 120 7.85 -1.64 -8.52
N TYR A 121 7.57 -0.38 -8.83
CA TYR A 121 6.26 0.19 -9.10
C TYR A 121 6.16 0.79 -10.50
N PRO A 122 6.23 -0.06 -11.57
CA PRO A 122 6.25 0.43 -12.95
C PRO A 122 4.99 1.17 -13.37
N ASN A 123 3.82 0.82 -12.84
CA ASN A 123 2.57 1.50 -13.20
C ASN A 123 2.51 2.90 -12.58
N ILE A 124 2.94 3.06 -11.32
CA ILE A 124 3.05 4.37 -10.67
C ILE A 124 4.08 5.24 -11.40
N ALA A 125 5.27 4.68 -11.69
CA ALA A 125 6.30 5.40 -12.42
C ALA A 125 5.85 5.82 -13.81
N LYS A 126 5.16 4.93 -14.53
CA LYS A 126 4.58 5.22 -15.83
C LYS A 126 3.57 6.37 -15.76
N ASP A 127 2.63 6.31 -14.82
CA ASP A 127 1.64 7.38 -14.65
C ASP A 127 2.32 8.71 -14.39
N TYR A 128 3.29 8.73 -13.48
CA TYR A 128 4.03 9.95 -13.14
C TYR A 128 4.78 10.54 -14.34
N PHE A 129 5.63 9.76 -15.00
CA PHE A 129 6.46 10.30 -16.09
C PHE A 129 5.65 10.58 -17.34
N TYR A 130 4.78 9.65 -17.80
CA TYR A 130 4.08 9.81 -19.07
C TYR A 130 2.86 10.72 -18.95
N ASN A 131 2.02 10.56 -17.91
CA ASN A 131 0.75 11.27 -17.82
C ASN A 131 0.87 12.61 -17.11
N GLN A 132 1.70 12.71 -16.06
CA GLN A 132 1.83 13.95 -15.29
C GLN A 132 2.96 14.85 -15.79
N LYS A 133 4.15 14.29 -16.06
CA LYS A 133 5.31 15.07 -16.53
C LYS A 133 5.42 15.16 -18.06
N HIS A 134 4.70 14.33 -18.81
CA HIS A 134 4.81 14.22 -20.27
C HIS A 134 6.24 13.93 -20.74
N GLN A 135 6.97 13.15 -19.96
CA GLN A 135 8.36 12.76 -20.22
C GLN A 135 8.44 11.26 -20.55
N THR A 136 9.07 10.92 -21.66
CA THR A 136 9.35 9.53 -22.03
C THR A 136 10.56 9.02 -21.25
N VAL A 137 10.41 7.84 -20.63
CA VAL A 137 11.47 7.18 -19.86
C VAL A 137 11.52 5.68 -20.19
N GLU A 138 12.67 5.06 -19.99
CA GLU A 138 12.80 3.60 -20.01
C GLU A 138 12.59 3.05 -18.60
N LEU A 139 11.54 2.25 -18.40
CA LEU A 139 11.22 1.65 -17.10
C LEU A 139 11.89 0.28 -16.96
N ILE A 140 12.67 0.11 -15.90
CA ILE A 140 13.35 -1.14 -15.54
C ILE A 140 12.71 -1.67 -14.25
N LYS A 141 11.96 -2.77 -14.37
CA LYS A 141 11.31 -3.40 -13.20
C LYS A 141 12.33 -4.21 -12.40
N LEU A 142 12.42 -3.92 -11.11
CA LEU A 142 13.14 -4.70 -10.11
C LEU A 142 12.18 -5.17 -9.01
N ASN A 143 12.60 -6.19 -8.22
CA ASN A 143 11.76 -6.75 -7.15
C ASN A 143 12.19 -6.30 -5.75
N GLY A 144 13.33 -5.68 -5.60
CA GLY A 144 13.88 -5.17 -4.33
C GLY A 144 15.27 -4.58 -4.50
N SER A 145 15.81 -3.97 -3.45
CA SER A 145 17.11 -3.28 -3.44
C SER A 145 17.24 -2.29 -4.59
N ILE A 146 16.21 -1.49 -4.78
CA ILE A 146 16.05 -0.60 -5.93
C ILE A 146 17.18 0.45 -5.94
N GLU A 147 17.63 0.87 -4.75
CA GLU A 147 18.70 1.87 -4.55
C GLU A 147 20.03 1.44 -5.19
N LEU A 148 20.22 0.14 -5.41
CA LEU A 148 21.44 -0.37 -6.06
C LEU A 148 21.53 0.05 -7.53
N ALA A 149 20.40 0.23 -8.21
CA ALA A 149 20.36 0.47 -9.65
C ALA A 149 21.17 1.68 -10.11
N PRO A 150 21.02 2.88 -9.54
CA PRO A 150 21.86 4.03 -9.93
C PRO A 150 23.33 3.88 -9.51
N ILE A 151 23.62 3.14 -8.44
CA ILE A 151 24.99 2.94 -7.95
C ILE A 151 25.81 2.10 -8.94
N VAL A 152 25.19 1.08 -9.52
CA VAL A 152 25.84 0.19 -10.50
C VAL A 152 25.66 0.65 -11.96
N GLY A 153 25.05 1.81 -12.20
CA GLY A 153 24.85 2.38 -13.53
C GLY A 153 23.75 1.69 -14.36
N LEU A 154 22.81 0.97 -13.72
CA LEU A 154 21.68 0.37 -14.40
C LEU A 154 20.62 1.42 -14.79
N SER A 155 20.41 2.43 -13.96
CA SER A 155 19.48 3.54 -14.21
C SER A 155 20.04 4.87 -13.71
N GLU A 156 19.52 5.96 -14.22
CA GLU A 156 19.88 7.31 -13.78
C GLU A 156 19.16 7.67 -12.47
N VAL A 157 17.91 7.23 -12.34
CA VAL A 157 17.07 7.48 -11.16
C VAL A 157 16.25 6.24 -10.82
N ILE A 158 15.62 6.27 -9.66
CA ILE A 158 14.66 5.26 -9.20
C ILE A 158 13.33 5.91 -8.82
N VAL A 159 12.25 5.13 -8.86
CA VAL A 159 10.98 5.46 -8.20
C VAL A 159 10.76 4.45 -7.10
N ASP A 160 10.74 4.92 -5.86
CA ASP A 160 10.58 4.04 -4.70
C ASP A 160 9.93 4.75 -3.51
N ILE A 161 9.55 3.96 -2.51
CA ILE A 161 8.95 4.44 -1.25
C ILE A 161 10.04 5.00 -0.36
N VAL A 162 9.78 6.19 0.18
CA VAL A 162 10.65 6.85 1.15
C VAL A 162 9.86 7.12 2.44
N GLU A 163 10.26 6.49 3.55
CA GLU A 163 9.75 6.78 4.89
C GLU A 163 10.66 7.83 5.57
N THR A 164 11.90 7.46 5.90
CA THR A 164 12.88 8.35 6.56
C THR A 164 13.99 8.85 5.63
N GLY A 165 14.21 8.15 4.53
CA GLY A 165 15.29 8.41 3.59
C GLY A 165 16.68 8.02 4.08
N SER A 166 16.81 7.25 5.18
CA SER A 166 18.12 6.82 5.70
C SER A 166 18.89 5.99 4.69
N THR A 167 18.25 4.97 4.10
CA THR A 167 18.88 4.11 3.06
C THR A 167 19.40 4.92 1.88
N LEU A 168 18.64 5.92 1.43
CA LEU A 168 19.10 6.79 0.34
C LEU A 168 20.36 7.56 0.73
N ARG A 169 20.37 8.19 1.91
CA ARG A 169 21.53 8.98 2.39
C ARG A 169 22.78 8.14 2.55
N GLU A 170 22.66 6.93 3.12
CA GLU A 170 23.78 6.00 3.30
C GLU A 170 24.41 5.57 1.96
N ASN A 171 23.63 5.61 0.88
CA ASN A 171 24.07 5.24 -0.47
C ASN A 171 24.33 6.44 -1.39
N GLY A 172 24.43 7.67 -0.86
CA GLY A 172 24.72 8.88 -1.64
C GLY A 172 23.59 9.34 -2.56
N LEU A 173 22.38 8.81 -2.33
CA LEU A 173 21.17 9.18 -3.09
C LEU A 173 20.34 10.21 -2.33
N LYS A 174 19.52 10.96 -3.07
CA LYS A 174 18.61 11.96 -2.52
C LYS A 174 17.23 11.81 -3.15
N VAL A 175 16.24 12.35 -2.46
CA VAL A 175 14.91 12.60 -3.04
C VAL A 175 15.08 13.78 -4.03
N LEU A 176 14.77 13.54 -5.28
CA LEU A 176 14.82 14.55 -6.34
C LEU A 176 13.43 15.18 -6.54
N GLU A 177 12.39 14.36 -6.57
CA GLU A 177 10.99 14.79 -6.70
C GLU A 177 10.08 13.92 -5.83
N GLU A 178 8.97 14.47 -5.37
CA GLU A 178 7.92 13.73 -4.69
C GLU A 178 6.79 13.43 -5.67
N VAL A 179 6.39 12.15 -5.77
CA VAL A 179 5.33 11.68 -6.67
C VAL A 179 3.97 11.78 -6.00
N CYS A 180 3.81 11.15 -4.84
CA CYS A 180 2.58 11.20 -4.07
C CYS A 180 2.78 10.75 -2.61
N PRO A 181 1.93 11.22 -1.68
CA PRO A 181 1.86 10.69 -0.32
C PRO A 181 1.22 9.30 -0.29
N LEU A 182 1.67 8.47 0.62
CA LEU A 182 1.21 7.10 0.82
C LEU A 182 0.85 6.85 2.28
N SER A 183 -0.15 5.98 2.50
CA SER A 183 -0.54 5.50 3.83
C SER A 183 -1.30 4.17 3.71
N ALA A 184 -1.63 3.56 4.85
CA ALA A 184 -2.51 2.39 4.88
C ALA A 184 -3.95 2.78 4.50
N ARG A 185 -4.58 1.96 3.68
CA ARG A 185 -5.93 2.20 3.15
C ARG A 185 -6.83 1.00 3.41
N MET A 186 -8.09 1.28 3.67
CA MET A 186 -9.16 0.30 3.62
C MET A 186 -9.79 0.32 2.23
N VAL A 187 -9.89 -0.87 1.64
CA VAL A 187 -10.57 -1.10 0.35
C VAL A 187 -11.71 -2.08 0.52
N VAL A 188 -12.73 -1.97 -0.33
CA VAL A 188 -13.94 -2.78 -0.26
C VAL A 188 -14.30 -3.32 -1.63
N ASN A 189 -14.75 -4.58 -1.68
CA ASN A 189 -15.31 -5.19 -2.86
C ASN A 189 -16.62 -4.47 -3.25
N GLN A 190 -16.80 -4.19 -4.54
CA GLN A 190 -17.96 -3.43 -5.03
C GLN A 190 -19.31 -4.13 -4.80
N VAL A 191 -19.34 -5.47 -4.91
CA VAL A 191 -20.55 -6.25 -4.67
C VAL A 191 -20.81 -6.34 -3.16
N SER A 192 -19.79 -6.59 -2.36
CA SER A 192 -19.91 -6.63 -0.90
C SER A 192 -20.41 -5.31 -0.31
N MET A 193 -19.98 -4.17 -0.87
CA MET A 193 -20.49 -2.85 -0.47
C MET A 193 -22.00 -2.73 -0.67
N LYS A 194 -22.57 -3.39 -1.69
CA LYS A 194 -24.02 -3.40 -1.92
C LYS A 194 -24.74 -4.42 -1.04
N MET A 195 -24.14 -5.60 -0.86
CA MET A 195 -24.79 -6.72 -0.15
C MET A 195 -24.74 -6.60 1.38
N GLU A 196 -23.65 -6.03 1.91
CA GLU A 196 -23.33 -5.91 3.34
C GLU A 196 -23.12 -4.43 3.74
N GLY A 197 -23.72 -3.50 2.99
CA GLY A 197 -23.45 -2.06 3.10
C GLY A 197 -23.64 -1.52 4.53
N GLU A 198 -24.68 -1.90 5.24
CA GLU A 198 -24.93 -1.44 6.61
C GLU A 198 -23.78 -1.81 7.55
N ARG A 199 -23.30 -3.06 7.49
CA ARG A 199 -22.19 -3.54 8.33
C ARG A 199 -20.88 -2.87 7.98
N ILE A 200 -20.63 -2.71 6.67
CA ILE A 200 -19.40 -2.08 6.17
C ILE A 200 -19.40 -0.59 6.53
N HIS A 201 -20.50 0.12 6.34
CA HIS A 201 -20.59 1.53 6.71
C HIS A 201 -20.46 1.75 8.23
N LYS A 202 -21.05 0.85 9.04
CA LYS A 202 -20.86 0.90 10.49
C LYS A 202 -19.40 0.74 10.86
N LEU A 203 -18.71 -0.27 10.32
CA LEU A 203 -17.28 -0.49 10.56
C LEU A 203 -16.43 0.73 10.16
N ILE A 204 -16.68 1.32 8.98
CA ILE A 204 -16.00 2.52 8.51
C ILE A 204 -16.25 3.70 9.47
N SER A 205 -17.49 3.89 9.91
CA SER A 205 -17.85 4.97 10.83
C SER A 205 -17.15 4.81 12.18
N ASP A 206 -17.16 3.60 12.74
CA ASP A 206 -16.52 3.30 14.02
C ASP A 206 -15.00 3.53 13.95
N LEU A 207 -14.34 3.08 12.86
CA LEU A 207 -12.92 3.28 12.64
C LEU A 207 -12.54 4.75 12.39
N ARG A 208 -13.41 5.55 11.75
CA ARG A 208 -13.17 6.99 11.56
C ARG A 208 -13.01 7.73 12.88
N ASN A 209 -13.79 7.40 13.88
CA ASN A 209 -13.68 7.99 15.21
C ASN A 209 -12.30 7.73 15.83
N VAL A 210 -11.74 6.54 15.62
CA VAL A 210 -10.38 6.18 16.10
C VAL A 210 -9.26 6.94 15.34
N VAL A 211 -9.48 7.30 14.07
CA VAL A 211 -8.47 8.03 13.27
C VAL A 211 -8.46 9.52 13.61
N VAL A 212 -9.62 10.12 13.88
CA VAL A 212 -9.75 11.55 14.19
C VAL A 212 -9.15 11.90 15.55
N ASP A 213 -9.16 10.96 16.50
CA ASP A 213 -8.62 11.14 17.85
C ASP A 213 -7.08 11.02 17.94
N LYS A 214 -6.37 10.89 16.82
CA LYS A 214 -4.89 10.83 16.72
C LYS A 214 -4.31 12.01 15.95
#